data_f3ceb965bfb832015169d6790efd3cd1
#
_entry.id   f3ceb965bfb832015169d6790efd3cd1
#
_cell.length_a   1.000
_cell.length_b   1.000
_cell.length_c   1.000
_cell.angle_alpha   90.00
_cell.angle_beta   90.00
_cell.angle_gamma   90.00
#
_symmetry.space_group_name_H-M   'P 1'
#
loop_
_entity.id
_entity.type
_entity.pdbx_description
1 polymer ?
#
loop_
_entity_poly.entity_id
_entity_poly.type
_entity_poly.pdbx_seq_one_letter_code
_entity_poly.pdbx_strand_id
1 'polypeptide(L)'
;MRDQRKKLRQTLMAFTLVYGLHPRTLFGHIEDLTVQGAMVVGETPVEVNKQLTLEIEFPGDLPELTSPRITVPARAAWCKPEKGTHYFNIGFEFTALKPEDEKIIESISRRYEFRREIPAGDVE
;
A
#
# COMPACT_ATOMS: atom_id res chain seq x y z
N MET A 1 -10.55 -1.39 20.97
CA MET A 1 -10.54 -0.02 21.01
C MET A 1 -10.09 0.58 19.76
N ARG A 2 -10.68 1.67 19.42
CA ARG A 2 -10.36 2.31 18.19
C ARG A 2 -8.94 2.76 18.10
N ASP A 3 -8.41 3.28 19.19
CA ASP A 3 -7.05 3.75 19.17
C ASP A 3 -6.07 2.64 18.87
N GLN A 4 -6.32 1.47 19.38
CA GLN A 4 -5.44 0.37 19.11
C GLN A 4 -5.51 -0.07 17.66
N ARG A 5 -6.70 -0.09 17.10
CA ARG A 5 -6.84 -0.46 15.71
C ARG A 5 -6.14 0.54 14.81
N LYS A 6 -6.25 1.81 15.14
CA LYS A 6 -5.60 2.83 14.36
C LYS A 6 -4.09 2.67 14.43
N LYS A 7 -3.57 2.35 15.59
CA LYS A 7 -2.14 2.13 15.72
C LYS A 7 -1.68 0.92 14.94
N LEU A 8 -2.47 -0.16 14.95
CA LEU A 8 -2.10 -1.34 14.20
C LEU A 8 -2.04 -1.05 12.72
N ARG A 9 -3.01 -0.29 12.21
CA ARG A 9 -2.99 0.07 10.81
C ARG A 9 -1.78 0.92 10.47
N GLN A 10 -1.48 1.91 11.29
CA GLN A 10 -0.35 2.78 11.04
C GLN A 10 0.96 2.00 11.06
N THR A 11 1.08 1.07 11.97
CA THR A 11 2.29 0.26 12.05
C THR A 11 2.42 -0.61 10.82
N LEU A 12 1.35 -1.25 10.41
CA LEU A 12 1.40 -2.09 9.23
C LEU A 12 1.80 -1.26 8.02
N MET A 13 1.17 -0.13 7.82
CA MET A 13 1.44 0.66 6.62
C MET A 13 2.87 1.18 6.63
N ALA A 14 3.36 1.62 7.79
CA ALA A 14 4.71 2.16 7.85
C ALA A 14 5.77 1.12 7.53
N PHE A 15 5.50 -0.15 7.80
CA PHE A 15 6.46 -1.19 7.55
C PHE A 15 6.17 -2.01 6.29
N THR A 16 5.21 -1.58 5.49
CA THR A 16 4.93 -2.25 4.23
C THR A 16 5.60 -1.43 3.13
N LEU A 17 6.64 -1.99 2.54
CA LEU A 17 7.45 -1.27 1.58
C LEU A 17 7.06 -1.63 0.16
N VAL A 18 7.21 -0.68 -0.74
CA VAL A 18 6.86 -0.86 -2.13
C VAL A 18 8.07 -0.56 -3.00
N TYR A 19 8.42 -1.50 -3.83
CA TYR A 19 9.55 -1.36 -4.75
C TYR A 19 9.04 -1.45 -6.17
N GLY A 20 9.68 -0.71 -7.05
CA GLY A 20 9.53 -0.98 -8.48
C GLY A 20 10.58 -1.98 -8.87
N LEU A 21 10.30 -2.79 -9.87
CA LEU A 21 11.24 -3.81 -10.31
C LEU A 21 11.85 -3.43 -11.65
N HIS A 22 13.03 -3.97 -11.93
CA HIS A 22 13.73 -3.85 -13.18
C HIS A 22 14.18 -2.42 -13.50
N PRO A 23 14.98 -1.82 -12.63
CA PRO A 23 15.67 -2.39 -11.46
C PRO A 23 14.84 -2.26 -10.20
N ARG A 24 15.21 -2.99 -9.19
CA ARG A 24 14.52 -2.95 -7.92
C ARG A 24 14.86 -1.63 -7.26
N THR A 25 13.87 -0.79 -7.11
CA THR A 25 14.03 0.56 -6.60
C THR A 25 12.98 0.80 -5.53
N LEU A 26 13.39 1.22 -4.36
CA LEU A 26 12.44 1.50 -3.29
C LEU A 26 11.68 2.77 -3.62
N PHE A 27 10.36 2.66 -3.74
CA PHE A 27 9.52 3.84 -3.97
C PHE A 27 9.04 4.44 -2.67
N GLY A 28 8.88 3.64 -1.63
CA GLY A 28 8.46 4.18 -0.35
C GLY A 28 7.65 3.17 0.43
N HIS A 29 6.84 3.68 1.34
CA HIS A 29 5.99 2.82 2.15
C HIS A 29 4.53 3.08 1.81
N ILE A 30 3.69 2.10 2.11
CA ILE A 30 2.27 2.19 1.80
C ILE A 30 1.56 3.11 2.77
N GLU A 31 0.65 3.92 2.24
CA GLU A 31 -0.24 4.72 3.05
C GLU A 31 -1.65 4.18 2.96
N ASP A 32 -2.00 3.56 1.86
CA ASP A 32 -3.32 2.99 1.69
C ASP A 32 -3.22 1.85 0.70
N LEU A 33 -4.03 0.82 0.89
CA LEU A 33 -3.98 -0.37 0.05
C LEU A 33 -5.38 -0.93 -0.11
N THR A 34 -5.79 -1.11 -1.36
CA THR A 34 -7.03 -1.80 -1.67
C THR A 34 -6.75 -2.74 -2.83
N VAL A 35 -7.76 -3.52 -3.24
CA VAL A 35 -7.57 -4.41 -4.38
C VAL A 35 -7.45 -3.61 -5.68
N GLN A 36 -7.74 -2.34 -5.67
CA GLN A 36 -7.64 -1.52 -6.87
C GLN A 36 -6.29 -0.87 -7.01
N GLY A 37 -5.59 -0.65 -5.92
CA GLY A 37 -4.30 0.00 -5.99
C GLY A 37 -3.74 0.36 -4.64
N ALA A 38 -2.70 1.17 -4.66
CA ALA A 38 -2.00 1.55 -3.44
C ALA A 38 -1.56 3.00 -3.51
N MET A 39 -1.55 3.67 -2.38
CA MET A 39 -0.94 4.98 -2.27
C MET A 39 0.34 4.81 -1.49
N VAL A 40 1.42 5.36 -2.02
CA VAL A 40 2.76 5.18 -1.49
C VAL A 40 3.36 6.55 -1.22
N VAL A 41 4.11 6.67 -0.13
CA VAL A 41 4.83 7.89 0.20
C VAL A 41 6.31 7.57 0.20
N GLY A 42 7.09 8.31 -0.55
CA GLY A 42 8.52 8.07 -0.63
C GLY A 42 9.26 9.27 -1.18
N GLU A 43 10.56 9.13 -1.33
CA GLU A 43 11.41 10.24 -1.75
C GLU A 43 11.70 10.24 -3.24
N THR A 44 11.26 9.23 -3.96
CA THR A 44 11.55 9.11 -5.38
C THR A 44 10.28 9.34 -6.18
N PRO A 45 10.28 10.34 -7.05
CA PRO A 45 9.10 10.54 -7.90
C PRO A 45 9.02 9.47 -8.97
N VAL A 46 7.82 9.23 -9.47
CA VAL A 46 7.58 8.23 -10.49
C VAL A 46 6.86 8.91 -11.64
N GLU A 47 7.24 8.54 -12.85
CA GLU A 47 6.63 9.12 -14.03
C GLU A 47 5.18 8.66 -14.16
N VAL A 48 4.27 9.60 -14.33
CA VAL A 48 2.85 9.29 -14.42
C VAL A 48 2.56 8.53 -15.70
N ASN A 49 1.65 7.58 -15.61
CA ASN A 49 1.25 6.68 -16.67
C ASN A 49 2.28 5.60 -17.00
N LYS A 50 3.37 5.58 -16.28
CA LYS A 50 4.36 4.53 -16.50
C LYS A 50 3.81 3.20 -16.00
N GLN A 51 3.96 2.18 -16.83
CA GLN A 51 3.56 0.83 -16.46
C GLN A 51 4.76 0.13 -15.87
N LEU A 52 4.55 -0.54 -14.76
CA LEU A 52 5.66 -1.18 -14.10
C LEU A 52 5.15 -2.34 -13.26
N THR A 53 6.09 -3.07 -12.68
CA THR A 53 5.76 -4.16 -11.79
C THR A 53 6.19 -3.74 -10.40
N LEU A 54 5.29 -3.83 -9.45
CA LEU A 54 5.58 -3.49 -8.06
C LEU A 54 5.83 -4.75 -7.25
N GLU A 55 6.72 -4.63 -6.31
CA GLU A 55 6.89 -5.66 -5.30
C GLU A 55 6.47 -5.03 -3.99
N ILE A 56 5.46 -5.60 -3.34
CA ILE A 56 4.98 -5.12 -2.06
C ILE A 56 5.49 -6.07 -1.00
N GLU A 57 6.26 -5.54 -0.08
CA GLU A 57 6.88 -6.35 0.96
C GLU A 57 6.22 -6.04 2.29
N PHE A 58 5.44 -6.99 2.80
CA PHE A 58 4.75 -6.81 4.06
C PHE A 58 5.62 -7.24 5.22
N PRO A 59 5.31 -6.80 6.43
CA PRO A 59 6.01 -7.36 7.59
C PRO A 59 5.84 -8.88 7.61
N GLY A 60 6.88 -9.58 8.00
CA GLY A 60 6.95 -11.00 7.80
C GLY A 60 6.08 -11.86 8.68
N ASP A 61 5.37 -11.26 9.64
CA ASP A 61 4.60 -12.05 10.57
C ASP A 61 3.10 -12.02 10.30
N LEU A 62 2.68 -11.62 9.12
CA LEU A 62 1.25 -11.59 8.81
C LEU A 62 0.78 -13.00 8.48
N PRO A 63 -0.28 -13.46 9.14
CA PRO A 63 -0.75 -14.82 8.89
C PRO A 63 -1.35 -15.05 7.52
N GLU A 64 -1.73 -13.99 6.83
CA GLU A 64 -2.30 -14.13 5.49
C GLU A 64 -1.28 -14.54 4.46
N LEU A 65 0.02 -14.44 4.79
CA LEU A 65 1.04 -14.60 3.79
C LEU A 65 1.83 -15.87 3.96
N THR A 66 2.06 -16.59 2.88
CA THR A 66 3.04 -17.65 2.88
C THR A 66 4.40 -17.08 2.55
N SER A 67 4.41 -15.92 1.89
CA SER A 67 5.63 -15.20 1.58
C SER A 67 5.36 -13.74 1.90
N PRO A 68 6.33 -13.00 2.41
CA PRO A 68 6.07 -11.60 2.76
C PRO A 68 5.95 -10.67 1.56
N ARG A 69 6.14 -11.17 0.36
CA ARG A 69 6.13 -10.31 -0.82
C ARG A 69 5.09 -10.75 -1.82
N ILE A 70 4.47 -9.78 -2.47
CA ILE A 70 3.65 -10.07 -3.65
C ILE A 70 4.13 -9.15 -4.75
N THR A 71 3.96 -9.62 -5.98
CA THR A 71 4.39 -8.90 -7.17
C THR A 71 3.18 -8.59 -8.01
N VAL A 72 2.97 -7.34 -8.35
CA VAL A 72 1.75 -6.90 -9.01
C VAL A 72 2.05 -5.94 -10.14
N PRO A 73 1.50 -6.15 -11.32
CA PRO A 73 1.59 -5.16 -12.38
C PRO A 73 0.76 -3.93 -12.03
N ALA A 74 1.27 -2.77 -12.31
CA ALA A 74 0.62 -1.53 -11.93
C ALA A 74 0.95 -0.41 -12.88
N ARG A 75 0.20 0.68 -12.77
CA ARG A 75 0.42 1.89 -13.52
C ARG A 75 0.46 3.04 -12.52
N ALA A 76 1.41 3.93 -12.69
CA ALA A 76 1.47 5.11 -11.83
C ALA A 76 0.38 6.06 -12.30
N ALA A 77 -0.67 6.19 -11.51
CA ALA A 77 -1.82 7.01 -11.89
C ALA A 77 -1.56 8.48 -11.63
N TRP A 78 -0.86 8.80 -10.56
CA TRP A 78 -0.51 10.18 -10.26
C TRP A 78 0.67 10.19 -9.30
N CYS A 79 1.36 11.34 -9.29
CA CYS A 79 2.51 11.53 -8.41
C CYS A 79 2.55 13.00 -8.06
N LYS A 80 2.48 13.33 -6.78
CA LYS A 80 2.44 14.71 -6.34
C LYS A 80 3.40 14.94 -5.19
N PRO A 81 4.12 16.07 -5.18
CA PRO A 81 4.96 16.37 -4.04
C PRO A 81 4.10 16.64 -2.82
N GLU A 82 4.57 16.20 -1.68
CA GLU A 82 3.87 16.44 -0.43
C GLU A 82 4.33 17.78 0.09
N LYS A 83 3.39 18.69 0.27
CA LYS A 83 3.72 20.04 0.61
C LYS A 83 4.49 20.14 1.90
N GLY A 84 5.55 20.91 1.88
CA GLY A 84 6.33 21.12 3.09
C GLY A 84 7.35 20.04 3.38
N THR A 85 7.51 19.08 2.51
CA THR A 85 8.47 18.00 2.73
C THR A 85 9.20 17.71 1.44
N HIS A 86 10.12 16.75 1.47
CA HIS A 86 10.77 16.30 0.25
C HIS A 86 10.21 14.96 -0.20
N TYR A 87 9.03 14.60 0.29
CA TYR A 87 8.39 13.34 -0.08
C TYR A 87 7.42 13.55 -1.23
N PHE A 88 7.05 12.43 -1.86
CA PHE A 88 6.04 12.41 -2.91
C PHE A 88 4.96 11.43 -2.52
N ASN A 89 3.73 11.76 -2.86
CA ASN A 89 2.61 10.85 -2.72
C ASN A 89 2.33 10.29 -4.10
N ILE A 90 2.33 8.97 -4.22
CA ILE A 90 2.20 8.30 -5.51
C ILE A 90 1.01 7.37 -5.44
N GLY A 91 0.10 7.52 -6.40
CA GLY A 91 -1.04 6.61 -6.52
C GLY A 91 -0.78 5.61 -7.60
N PHE A 92 -0.77 4.32 -7.25
CA PHE A 92 -0.62 3.24 -8.21
C PHE A 92 -1.94 2.53 -8.39
N GLU A 93 -2.25 2.22 -9.64
CA GLU A 93 -3.42 1.44 -9.97
C GLU A 93 -2.95 0.06 -10.40
N PHE A 94 -3.48 -0.98 -9.80
CA PHE A 94 -3.10 -2.34 -10.18
C PHE A 94 -3.77 -2.65 -11.51
N THR A 95 -3.01 -3.15 -12.46
CA THR A 95 -3.54 -3.39 -13.80
C THR A 95 -3.89 -4.85 -14.02
N ALA A 96 -3.34 -5.75 -13.22
CA ALA A 96 -3.69 -7.16 -13.30
C ALA A 96 -3.35 -7.78 -11.96
N LEU A 97 -4.35 -8.30 -11.27
CA LEU A 97 -4.14 -8.84 -9.93
C LEU A 97 -4.56 -10.30 -9.96
N LYS A 98 -3.65 -11.18 -9.58
CA LYS A 98 -3.97 -12.60 -9.52
C LYS A 98 -4.99 -12.85 -8.43
N PRO A 99 -5.87 -13.84 -8.60
CA PRO A 99 -6.88 -14.09 -7.58
C PRO A 99 -6.30 -14.36 -6.20
N GLU A 100 -5.18 -15.03 -6.09
CA GLU A 100 -4.60 -15.28 -4.79
C GLU A 100 -4.07 -13.99 -4.16
N ASP A 101 -3.51 -13.09 -4.97
CA ASP A 101 -3.02 -11.82 -4.46
C ASP A 101 -4.19 -10.92 -4.08
N GLU A 102 -5.27 -10.99 -4.85
CA GLU A 102 -6.46 -10.22 -4.53
C GLU A 102 -7.01 -10.64 -3.16
N LYS A 103 -7.04 -11.93 -2.89
CA LYS A 103 -7.51 -12.41 -1.60
C LYS A 103 -6.62 -11.97 -0.46
N ILE A 104 -5.32 -11.99 -0.70
CA ILE A 104 -4.37 -11.54 0.31
C ILE A 104 -4.58 -10.07 0.63
N ILE A 105 -4.66 -9.24 -0.39
CA ILE A 105 -4.83 -7.80 -0.20
C ILE A 105 -6.17 -7.52 0.47
N GLU A 106 -7.22 -8.21 0.04
CA GLU A 106 -8.52 -8.01 0.62
C GLU A 106 -8.54 -8.39 2.09
N SER A 107 -7.90 -9.49 2.43
CA SER A 107 -7.84 -9.93 3.81
C SER A 107 -7.05 -8.95 4.67
N ILE A 108 -5.93 -8.46 4.16
CA ILE A 108 -5.12 -7.51 4.90
C ILE A 108 -5.87 -6.19 5.06
N SER A 109 -6.50 -5.71 4.02
CA SER A 109 -7.26 -4.47 4.09
C SER A 109 -8.39 -4.56 5.09
N ARG A 110 -9.08 -5.71 5.10
CA ARG A 110 -10.21 -5.87 5.98
C ARG A 110 -9.74 -6.00 7.42
N ARG A 111 -8.63 -6.65 7.65
CA ARG A 111 -8.15 -6.88 8.99
C ARG A 111 -7.48 -5.64 9.60
N TYR A 112 -6.69 -4.95 8.81
CA TYR A 112 -5.86 -3.89 9.35
C TYR A 112 -6.32 -2.49 8.96
N GLU A 113 -7.19 -2.38 7.95
CA GLU A 113 -7.68 -1.15 7.59
C GLU A 113 -8.88 -0.86 8.32
N PHE A 114 -9.10 0.27 8.83
CA PHE A 114 -10.20 0.51 9.59
C PHE A 114 -11.14 1.27 8.83
N ARG A 115 -12.20 0.68 8.47
CA ARG A 115 -13.10 1.15 7.58
C ARG A 115 -13.55 2.46 7.95
N ARG A 116 -13.72 3.24 7.08
CA ARG A 116 -14.16 4.50 7.33
C ARG A 116 -15.45 4.52 7.92
N GLU A 117 -16.18 3.56 7.65
CA GLU A 117 -17.45 3.53 8.16
C GLU A 117 -17.49 3.39 9.57
N ILE A 118 -16.52 3.10 10.08
CA ILE A 118 -16.51 2.94 11.36
C ILE A 118 -16.60 4.12 11.92
N PRO A 119 -16.98 4.69 11.92
CA PRO A 119 -16.96 5.69 12.42
C PRO A 119 -17.72 6.08 13.09
N ALA A 120 -18.15 6.38 12.86
CA ALA A 120 -18.88 6.87 13.33
C ALA A 120 -18.89 6.52 14.52
N GLY A 121 -19.30 5.77 14.62
CA GLY A 121 -19.45 5.33 15.72
C GLY A 121 -18.36 5.39 16.41
N ASP A 122 -17.66 5.16 15.94
CA ASP A 122 -16.63 5.09 16.55
C ASP A 122 -16.20 6.22 16.74
N VAL A 123 -16.61 6.87 16.31
CA VAL A 123 -16.20 7.90 16.37
C VAL A 123 -16.56 8.61 17.24
N GLU A 124 -16.78 8.60 17.69
CA GLU A 124 -17.13 8.95 18.34
C GLU A 124 -17.01 9.08 19.10
#